data_a5708c30b11a54c29a0c60c9289c1f95
#
_entry.id   a5708c30b11a54c29a0c60c9289c1f95
#
_cell.length_a   1.000
_cell.length_b   1.000
_cell.length_c   1.000
_cell.angle_alpha   90.00
_cell.angle_beta   90.00
_cell.angle_gamma   90.00
#
_symmetry.space_group_name_H-M   'P 1'
#
loop_
_entity.id
_entity.type
_entity.pdbx_description
1 polymer ?
#
loop_
_entity_poly.entity_id
_entity_poly.type
_entity_poly.pdbx_seq_one_letter_code
_entity_poly.pdbx_strand_id
1 'polypeptide(L)'
;MKTPATQPIEQHPLGFFLPENTKLLMLGSFPPPRARWSMNFYYPNIQNDMWRILGLVFYNDKEYFLETKKAFSEEKAKAFCREKGIGIGDTAMEIIRLKNNASDNFLQVVTPLNPVEVLAKIPECEAIVVTGQKAMDTLIATLPPVEEPLSLIH
;
A
#
# COMPACT_ATOMS: atom_id res chain seq x y z
N MET A 1 15.20 32.83 -17.96
CA MET A 1 15.37 32.07 -16.72
C MET A 1 14.95 30.64 -16.95
N LYS A 2 15.82 29.74 -16.61
CA LYS A 2 15.53 28.33 -16.78
C LYS A 2 14.63 27.85 -15.64
N THR A 3 13.45 27.34 -15.94
CA THR A 3 12.61 26.70 -14.95
C THR A 3 13.32 25.45 -14.43
N PRO A 4 13.32 25.22 -13.12
CA PRO A 4 13.87 23.96 -12.62
C PRO A 4 13.15 22.79 -13.28
N ALA A 5 13.91 21.78 -13.61
CA ALA A 5 13.32 20.58 -14.19
C ALA A 5 12.26 20.04 -13.24
N THR A 6 11.02 19.97 -13.70
CA THR A 6 9.95 19.38 -12.93
C THR A 6 10.19 17.89 -12.83
N GLN A 7 10.12 17.37 -11.61
CA GLN A 7 10.16 15.93 -11.40
C GLN A 7 8.96 15.28 -12.12
N PRO A 8 9.17 14.14 -12.74
CA PRO A 8 8.06 13.48 -13.44
C PRO A 8 7.00 12.97 -12.48
N ILE A 9 5.77 12.95 -12.95
CA ILE A 9 4.67 12.33 -12.22
C ILE A 9 4.79 10.82 -12.41
N GLU A 10 4.81 10.10 -11.29
CA GLU A 10 4.79 8.64 -11.31
C GLU A 10 3.37 8.15 -11.06
N GLN A 11 2.91 7.25 -11.91
CA GLN A 11 1.62 6.60 -11.73
C GLN A 11 1.80 5.31 -10.94
N HIS A 12 0.80 4.96 -10.14
CA HIS A 12 0.86 3.75 -9.35
C HIS A 12 0.96 2.53 -10.26
N PRO A 13 2.03 1.73 -10.12
CA PRO A 13 2.28 0.63 -11.06
C PRO A 13 1.45 -0.63 -10.81
N LEU A 14 0.87 -0.78 -9.62
CA LEU A 14 0.15 -1.98 -9.23
C LEU A 14 -1.37 -1.78 -9.13
N GLY A 15 -1.83 -0.54 -8.96
CA GLY A 15 -3.24 -0.26 -8.71
C GLY A 15 -3.68 -0.79 -7.35
N PHE A 16 -4.70 -1.63 -7.34
CA PHE A 16 -5.21 -2.26 -6.12
C PHE A 16 -5.29 -3.76 -6.32
N PHE A 17 -5.03 -4.50 -5.25
CA PHE A 17 -5.23 -5.94 -5.23
C PHE A 17 -6.42 -6.22 -4.31
N LEU A 18 -7.58 -6.50 -4.91
CA LEU A 18 -8.84 -6.59 -4.19
C LEU A 18 -9.51 -7.95 -4.42
N PRO A 19 -9.18 -8.98 -3.63
CA PRO A 19 -9.89 -10.24 -3.69
C PRO A 19 -11.40 -10.04 -3.48
N GLU A 20 -12.21 -10.85 -4.13
CA GLU A 20 -13.66 -10.69 -4.14
C GLU A 20 -14.28 -10.62 -2.74
N ASN A 21 -13.76 -11.43 -1.82
CA ASN A 21 -14.27 -11.52 -0.45
C ASN A 21 -13.48 -10.68 0.54
N THR A 22 -12.89 -9.58 0.10
CA THR A 22 -12.06 -8.72 0.94
C THR A 22 -12.86 -8.16 2.11
N LYS A 23 -12.37 -8.41 3.33
CA LYS A 23 -12.95 -7.90 4.57
C LYS A 23 -12.07 -6.85 5.22
N LEU A 24 -10.79 -6.85 4.92
CA LEU A 24 -9.81 -5.91 5.45
C LEU A 24 -9.03 -5.30 4.30
N LEU A 25 -8.97 -3.99 4.26
CA LEU A 25 -8.17 -3.28 3.25
C LEU A 25 -6.94 -2.67 3.93
N MET A 26 -5.76 -3.03 3.45
CA MET A 26 -4.52 -2.43 3.90
C MET A 26 -4.09 -1.35 2.93
N LEU A 27 -3.84 -0.15 3.42
CA LEU A 27 -3.43 0.98 2.60
C LEU A 27 -2.08 1.51 3.05
N GLY A 28 -1.12 1.53 2.13
CA GLY A 28 0.13 2.25 2.29
C GLY A 28 0.08 3.58 1.56
N SER A 29 1.23 4.20 1.34
CA SER A 29 1.31 5.48 0.66
C SER A 29 1.57 5.31 -0.83
N PHE A 30 2.73 4.78 -1.19
CA PHE A 30 3.15 4.57 -2.57
C PHE A 30 4.37 3.63 -2.57
N PRO A 31 4.56 2.79 -3.61
CA PRO A 31 5.70 1.88 -3.62
C PRO A 31 7.04 2.60 -3.70
N PRO A 32 8.12 1.98 -3.20
CA PRO A 32 9.46 2.53 -3.38
C PRO A 32 9.89 2.50 -4.84
N PRO A 33 11.02 3.15 -5.20
CA PRO A 33 11.57 3.04 -6.56
C PRO A 33 11.78 1.58 -6.96
N ARG A 34 11.57 1.30 -8.24
CA ARG A 34 11.66 -0.08 -8.78
C ARG A 34 12.94 -0.82 -8.40
N ALA A 35 14.06 -0.08 -8.30
CA ALA A 35 15.34 -0.69 -7.96
C ALA A 35 15.32 -1.40 -6.60
N ARG A 36 14.37 -1.07 -5.73
CA ARG A 36 14.24 -1.67 -4.40
C ARG A 36 13.22 -2.79 -4.32
N TRP A 37 12.60 -3.18 -5.44
CA TRP A 37 11.59 -4.23 -5.45
C TRP A 37 12.24 -5.60 -5.50
N SER A 38 11.88 -6.48 -4.57
CA SER A 38 12.29 -7.87 -4.59
C SER A 38 11.22 -8.77 -5.21
N MET A 39 10.02 -8.24 -5.42
CA MET A 39 8.91 -8.93 -6.09
C MET A 39 8.00 -7.88 -6.73
N ASN A 40 7.11 -8.30 -7.60
CA ASN A 40 6.17 -7.40 -8.29
C ASN A 40 4.83 -7.35 -7.55
N PHE A 41 4.88 -6.89 -6.31
CA PHE A 41 3.70 -6.79 -5.46
C PHE A 41 3.93 -5.73 -4.39
N TYR A 42 2.99 -5.56 -3.48
CA TYR A 42 3.04 -4.55 -2.41
C TYR A 42 4.09 -4.87 -1.36
N TYR A 43 4.64 -3.84 -0.75
CA TYR A 43 5.73 -3.95 0.23
C TYR A 43 6.89 -4.79 -0.31
N PRO A 44 7.40 -4.43 -1.51
CA PRO A 44 8.35 -5.28 -2.22
C PRO A 44 9.78 -5.18 -1.75
N ASN A 45 10.12 -4.12 -1.00
CA ASN A 45 11.49 -3.92 -0.53
C ASN A 45 11.80 -4.95 0.55
N ILE A 46 12.87 -5.73 0.34
CA ILE A 46 13.26 -6.78 1.28
C ILE A 46 13.58 -6.24 2.68
N GLN A 47 13.88 -4.96 2.79
CA GLN A 47 14.14 -4.31 4.07
C GLN A 47 12.86 -3.91 4.80
N ASN A 48 11.71 -3.94 4.13
CA ASN A 48 10.43 -3.66 4.76
C ASN A 48 9.93 -4.88 5.53
N ASP A 49 9.51 -4.69 6.76
CA ASP A 49 9.14 -5.79 7.65
C ASP A 49 7.69 -6.24 7.54
N MET A 50 6.87 -5.63 6.68
CA MET A 50 5.44 -5.96 6.63
C MET A 50 5.19 -7.45 6.44
N TRP A 51 5.82 -8.06 5.44
CA TRP A 51 5.63 -9.50 5.19
C TRP A 51 6.19 -10.37 6.29
N ARG A 52 7.26 -9.92 6.97
CA ARG A 52 7.79 -10.66 8.12
C ARG A 52 6.84 -10.59 9.31
N ILE A 53 6.21 -9.45 9.53
CA ILE A 53 5.20 -9.28 10.58
C ILE A 53 4.00 -10.18 10.31
N LEU A 54 3.48 -10.15 9.09
CA LEU A 54 2.35 -10.99 8.69
C LEU A 54 2.67 -12.48 8.79
N GLY A 55 3.88 -12.87 8.39
CA GLY A 55 4.34 -14.24 8.54
C GLY A 55 4.39 -14.67 10.00
N LEU A 56 4.90 -13.80 10.85
CA LEU A 56 4.97 -14.10 12.29
C LEU A 56 3.58 -14.23 12.91
N VAL A 57 2.68 -13.30 12.59
CA VAL A 57 1.34 -13.28 13.17
C VAL A 57 0.49 -14.47 12.73
N PHE A 58 0.49 -14.78 11.44
CA PHE A 58 -0.41 -15.79 10.88
C PHE A 58 0.18 -17.19 10.78
N TYR A 59 1.49 -17.31 10.71
CA TYR A 59 2.15 -18.60 10.51
C TYR A 59 3.22 -18.91 11.55
N ASN A 60 3.41 -18.01 12.51
CA ASN A 60 4.47 -18.11 13.51
C ASN A 60 5.85 -18.31 12.87
N ASP A 61 6.06 -17.67 11.72
CA ASP A 61 7.26 -17.80 10.91
C ASP A 61 7.52 -16.50 10.15
N LYS A 62 8.48 -15.72 10.64
CA LYS A 62 8.82 -14.45 10.00
C LYS A 62 9.41 -14.62 8.60
N GLU A 63 9.83 -15.82 8.24
CA GLU A 63 10.42 -16.13 6.94
C GLU A 63 9.41 -16.76 5.98
N TYR A 64 8.14 -16.89 6.38
CA TYR A 64 7.12 -17.57 5.60
C TYR A 64 7.01 -17.03 4.16
N PHE A 65 7.05 -15.70 4.01
CA PHE A 65 6.87 -15.05 2.71
C PHE A 65 8.16 -14.89 1.92
N LEU A 66 9.30 -15.31 2.46
CA LEU A 66 10.56 -15.24 1.73
C LEU A 66 10.63 -16.36 0.70
N GLU A 67 11.02 -16.01 -0.52
CA GLU A 67 11.37 -17.00 -1.55
C GLU A 67 12.85 -17.33 -1.46
N THR A 68 13.66 -16.29 -1.25
CA THR A 68 15.08 -16.40 -0.98
C THR A 68 15.41 -15.45 0.16
N LYS A 69 16.66 -15.42 0.61
CA LYS A 69 17.09 -14.48 1.65
C LYS A 69 16.97 -13.01 1.20
N LYS A 70 16.88 -12.78 -0.10
CA LYS A 70 16.88 -11.44 -0.68
C LYS A 70 15.58 -11.08 -1.39
N ALA A 71 14.59 -11.94 -1.37
CA ALA A 71 13.35 -11.69 -2.10
C ALA A 71 12.15 -12.31 -1.41
N PHE A 72 11.03 -11.57 -1.41
CA PHE A 72 9.74 -12.10 -0.99
C PHE A 72 9.08 -12.87 -2.14
N SER A 73 8.19 -13.80 -1.79
CA SER A 73 7.43 -14.59 -2.75
C SER A 73 6.12 -13.87 -3.10
N GLU A 74 6.02 -13.38 -4.32
CA GLU A 74 4.79 -12.76 -4.84
C GLU A 74 3.63 -13.74 -4.76
N GLU A 75 3.85 -14.99 -5.12
CA GLU A 75 2.83 -16.03 -5.12
C GLU A 75 2.25 -16.28 -3.74
N LYS A 76 3.11 -16.43 -2.74
CA LYS A 76 2.67 -16.63 -1.35
C LYS A 76 1.94 -15.42 -0.80
N ALA A 77 2.43 -14.22 -1.12
CA ALA A 77 1.78 -12.99 -0.68
C ALA A 77 0.37 -12.86 -1.24
N LYS A 78 0.19 -13.11 -2.54
CA LYS A 78 -1.12 -13.06 -3.18
C LYS A 78 -2.07 -14.13 -2.66
N ALA A 79 -1.55 -15.36 -2.48
CA ALA A 79 -2.35 -16.47 -1.96
C ALA A 79 -2.85 -16.17 -0.54
N PHE A 80 -1.98 -15.60 0.29
CA PHE A 80 -2.35 -15.17 1.63
C PHE A 80 -3.48 -14.15 1.61
N CYS A 81 -3.37 -13.14 0.77
CA CYS A 81 -4.39 -12.10 0.66
C CYS A 81 -5.75 -12.69 0.22
N ARG A 82 -5.73 -13.59 -0.75
CA ARG A 82 -6.96 -14.25 -1.20
C ARG A 82 -7.57 -15.12 -0.12
N GLU A 83 -6.74 -15.88 0.57
CA GLU A 83 -7.21 -16.79 1.63
C GLU A 83 -7.77 -16.03 2.83
N LYS A 84 -7.12 -14.96 3.23
CA LYS A 84 -7.51 -14.22 4.44
C LYS A 84 -8.50 -13.09 4.17
N GLY A 85 -8.86 -12.82 2.93
CA GLY A 85 -9.78 -11.74 2.60
C GLY A 85 -9.15 -10.36 2.84
N ILE A 86 -7.90 -10.21 2.47
CA ILE A 86 -7.16 -8.95 2.63
C ILE A 86 -6.94 -8.32 1.26
N GLY A 87 -7.42 -7.09 1.08
CA GLY A 87 -7.09 -6.27 -0.07
C GLY A 87 -5.92 -5.37 0.27
N ILE A 88 -5.14 -5.02 -0.71
CA ILE A 88 -4.00 -4.12 -0.54
C ILE A 88 -4.03 -3.05 -1.61
N GLY A 89 -3.72 -1.84 -1.21
CA GLY A 89 -3.53 -0.71 -2.11
C GLY A 89 -2.73 0.37 -1.45
N ASP A 90 -2.66 1.50 -2.11
CA ASP A 90 -1.99 2.68 -1.58
C ASP A 90 -2.93 3.88 -1.68
N THR A 91 -2.70 4.87 -0.84
CA THR A 91 -3.54 6.06 -0.80
C THR A 91 -3.20 7.06 -1.91
N ALA A 92 -2.02 6.98 -2.49
CA ALA A 92 -1.62 7.83 -3.60
C ALA A 92 -1.61 7.06 -4.90
N MET A 93 -2.27 7.62 -5.93
CA MET A 93 -2.33 7.02 -7.27
C MET A 93 -1.31 7.65 -8.21
N GLU A 94 -1.03 8.94 -8.00
CA GLU A 94 0.01 9.66 -8.73
C GLU A 94 0.80 10.50 -7.74
N ILE A 95 2.11 10.47 -7.87
CA ILE A 95 3.00 11.24 -6.99
C ILE A 95 4.10 11.91 -7.77
N ILE A 96 4.74 12.88 -7.13
CA ILE A 96 6.03 13.38 -7.53
C ILE A 96 7.01 12.99 -6.44
N ARG A 97 8.10 12.35 -6.82
CA ARG A 97 9.13 11.93 -5.89
C ARG A 97 10.17 13.04 -5.81
N LEU A 98 10.19 13.74 -4.67
CA LEU A 98 11.04 14.91 -4.50
C LEU A 98 12.52 14.54 -4.39
N LYS A 99 12.81 13.35 -3.87
CA LYS A 99 14.14 12.77 -3.85
C LYS A 99 14.02 11.31 -4.23
N ASN A 100 15.00 10.77 -4.92
CA ASN A 100 14.95 9.39 -5.38
C ASN A 100 15.25 8.42 -4.23
N ASN A 101 14.34 8.33 -3.28
CA ASN A 101 14.44 7.37 -2.19
C ASN A 101 13.05 6.85 -1.82
N ALA A 102 13.00 5.92 -0.87
CA ALA A 102 11.77 5.25 -0.49
C ALA A 102 11.00 5.95 0.64
N SER A 103 11.53 7.07 1.15
CA SER A 103 10.90 7.75 2.28
C SER A 103 9.63 8.46 1.87
N ASP A 104 8.56 8.26 2.63
CA ASP A 104 7.27 8.94 2.44
C ASP A 104 7.40 10.45 2.58
N ASN A 105 8.39 10.93 3.33
CA ASN A 105 8.61 12.36 3.53
C ASN A 105 8.94 13.10 2.23
N PHE A 106 9.39 12.37 1.22
CA PHE A 106 9.78 12.94 -0.07
C PHE A 106 8.80 12.63 -1.18
N LEU A 107 7.57 12.23 -0.81
CA LEU A 107 6.48 12.03 -1.76
C LEU A 107 5.53 13.22 -1.73
N GLN A 108 5.27 13.77 -2.91
CA GLN A 108 4.20 14.75 -3.09
C GLN A 108 3.04 14.06 -3.78
N VAL A 109 1.91 13.95 -3.11
CA VAL A 109 0.73 13.32 -3.68
C VAL A 109 0.08 14.25 -4.69
N VAL A 110 -0.02 13.80 -5.93
CA VAL A 110 -0.69 14.52 -7.00
C VAL A 110 -2.15 14.11 -7.08
N THR A 111 -2.39 12.80 -7.10
CA THR A 111 -3.74 12.25 -7.18
C THR A 111 -3.91 11.19 -6.09
N PRO A 112 -4.78 11.42 -5.11
CA PRO A 112 -5.09 10.42 -4.11
C PRO A 112 -6.05 9.36 -4.66
N LEU A 113 -6.20 8.26 -3.94
CA LEU A 113 -7.22 7.27 -4.25
C LEU A 113 -8.62 7.88 -4.12
N ASN A 114 -9.59 7.23 -4.76
CA ASN A 114 -11.00 7.52 -4.54
C ASN A 114 -11.57 6.41 -3.63
N PRO A 115 -11.74 6.66 -2.32
CA PRO A 115 -12.14 5.61 -1.39
C PRO A 115 -13.54 5.04 -1.67
N VAL A 116 -14.45 5.85 -2.16
CA VAL A 116 -15.80 5.39 -2.50
C VAL A 116 -15.75 4.35 -3.61
N GLU A 117 -14.96 4.63 -4.64
CA GLU A 117 -14.79 3.73 -5.78
C GLU A 117 -14.12 2.41 -5.38
N VAL A 118 -13.10 2.50 -4.55
CA VAL A 118 -12.38 1.32 -4.06
C VAL A 118 -13.31 0.45 -3.20
N LEU A 119 -14.00 1.06 -2.23
CA LEU A 119 -14.87 0.33 -1.33
C LEU A 119 -16.09 -0.28 -2.05
N ALA A 120 -16.54 0.33 -3.14
CA ALA A 120 -17.63 -0.23 -3.95
C ALA A 120 -17.26 -1.58 -4.56
N LYS A 121 -15.97 -1.82 -4.79
CA LYS A 121 -15.48 -3.10 -5.34
C LYS A 121 -15.34 -4.19 -4.29
N ILE A 122 -15.36 -3.83 -3.02
CA ILE A 122 -15.22 -4.76 -1.90
C ILE A 122 -16.32 -4.52 -0.87
N PRO A 123 -17.58 -4.86 -1.22
CA PRO A 123 -18.73 -4.53 -0.35
C PRO A 123 -18.71 -5.21 1.02
N GLU A 124 -17.92 -6.27 1.19
CA GLU A 124 -17.80 -6.96 2.47
C GLU A 124 -16.70 -6.39 3.36
N CYS A 125 -16.02 -5.32 2.91
CA CYS A 125 -14.92 -4.72 3.68
C CYS A 125 -15.44 -4.11 4.98
N GLU A 126 -14.86 -4.54 6.10
CA GLU A 126 -15.27 -4.13 7.43
C GLU A 126 -14.30 -3.16 8.10
N ALA A 127 -13.05 -3.13 7.64
CA ALA A 127 -12.03 -2.31 8.27
C ALA A 127 -10.94 -1.93 7.28
N ILE A 128 -10.31 -0.79 7.55
CA ILE A 128 -9.15 -0.32 6.80
C ILE A 128 -7.98 -0.20 7.77
N VAL A 129 -6.87 -0.84 7.43
CA VAL A 129 -5.61 -0.70 8.13
C VAL A 129 -4.73 0.24 7.32
N VAL A 130 -4.26 1.30 7.93
CA VAL A 130 -3.41 2.28 7.27
C VAL A 130 -2.00 2.15 7.82
N THR A 131 -1.04 1.95 6.93
CA THR A 131 0.35 1.73 7.32
C THR A 131 1.18 2.99 7.07
N GLY A 132 1.33 3.78 8.13
CA GLY A 132 2.15 4.98 8.09
C GLY A 132 1.36 6.28 8.12
N GLN A 133 2.01 7.33 8.60
CA GLN A 133 1.36 8.63 8.79
C GLN A 133 0.98 9.31 7.48
N LYS A 134 1.85 9.23 6.48
CA LYS A 134 1.58 9.82 5.16
C LYS A 134 0.32 9.23 4.53
N ALA A 135 0.18 7.90 4.63
CA ALA A 135 -0.99 7.22 4.12
C ALA A 135 -2.26 7.65 4.88
N MET A 136 -2.18 7.76 6.20
CA MET A 136 -3.30 8.20 7.01
C MET A 136 -3.74 9.62 6.64
N ASP A 137 -2.79 10.54 6.57
CA ASP A 137 -3.09 11.94 6.23
C ASP A 137 -3.72 12.05 4.85
N THR A 138 -3.21 11.29 3.89
CA THR A 138 -3.74 11.28 2.52
C THR A 138 -5.17 10.75 2.48
N LEU A 139 -5.42 9.64 3.19
CA LEU A 139 -6.76 9.07 3.24
C LEU A 139 -7.75 10.01 3.88
N ILE A 140 -7.42 10.57 5.03
CA ILE A 140 -8.30 11.47 5.76
C ILE A 140 -8.66 12.69 4.92
N ALA A 141 -7.71 13.21 4.15
CA ALA A 141 -7.93 14.36 3.28
C ALA A 141 -8.95 14.08 2.16
N THR A 142 -9.15 12.80 1.80
CA THR A 142 -10.12 12.42 0.76
C THR A 142 -11.51 12.17 1.30
N LEU A 143 -11.65 12.05 2.62
CA LEU A 143 -12.92 11.72 3.23
C LEU A 143 -13.75 12.98 3.50
N PRO A 144 -15.09 12.92 3.31
CA PRO A 144 -15.93 14.04 3.70
C PRO A 144 -15.97 14.14 5.23
N PRO A 145 -16.35 15.30 5.79
CA PRO A 145 -16.59 15.40 7.22
C PRO A 145 -17.67 14.38 7.60
N VAL A 146 -17.35 13.49 8.51
CA VAL A 146 -18.27 12.42 8.91
C VAL A 146 -18.67 12.61 10.35
N GLU A 147 -19.95 12.42 10.61
CA GLU A 147 -20.47 12.43 11.97
C GLU A 147 -20.15 11.11 12.69
N GLU A 148 -20.07 10.03 11.93
CA GLU A 148 -19.69 8.71 12.46
C GLU A 148 -18.32 8.31 11.94
N PRO A 149 -17.39 7.91 12.81
CA PRO A 149 -16.07 7.55 12.37
C PRO A 149 -16.08 6.24 11.60
N LEU A 150 -15.24 6.19 10.55
CA LEU A 150 -14.94 4.93 9.88
C LEU A 150 -14.06 4.08 10.78
N SER A 151 -14.13 2.78 10.59
CA SER A 151 -13.25 1.85 11.31
C SER A 151 -11.86 1.90 10.70
N LEU A 152 -10.99 2.73 11.27
CA LEU A 152 -9.61 2.90 10.84
C LEU A 152 -8.68 2.30 11.89
N ILE A 153 -7.74 1.48 11.43
CA ILE A 153 -6.69 0.90 12.28
C ILE A 153 -5.36 1.42 11.76
N HIS A 154 -4.66 2.09 12.63
CA HIS A 154 -3.39 2.74 12.30
C HIS A 154 -2.19 1.92 12.79
#